data_4f2772a380e56a403464f10aa9e4aead
#
_entry.id   4f2772a380e56a403464f10aa9e4aead
#
_cell.length_a   1.000
_cell.length_b   1.000
_cell.length_c   1.000
_cell.angle_alpha   90.00
_cell.angle_beta   90.00
_cell.angle_gamma   90.00
#
_symmetry.space_group_name_H-M   'P 1'
#
loop_
_entity.id
_entity.type
_entity.pdbx_description
1 polymer ?
#
loop_
_entity_poly.entity_id
_entity_poly.type
_entity_poly.pdbx_seq_one_letter_code
_entity_poly.pdbx_strand_id
1 'polypeptide(L)'
;MKIALINENSQAAKNGIIYDALTSVTDKHGYQVFNYGMYGTEGESQLTYVQNGLLASILLTTKAADFVVTGCGTGVGAMLALNSFPGVTCGFASEPTEAYLFSQINGGNALSIPFAKGFGWGAELNLTLIFERLFAEPMGGGYPKERAIPEQRNARILSDLKKITYRDLLAIVKDIDQDFLKEMISGAHFKEYFFANAEPSELVAYLKSVLEQ
;
A
#
# COMPACT_ATOMS: atom_id res chain seq x y z
N MET A 1 -7.92 4.48 -11.30
CA MET A 1 -7.29 4.37 -9.96
C MET A 1 -5.81 4.13 -10.14
N LYS A 2 -4.97 4.82 -9.35
CA LYS A 2 -3.52 4.61 -9.26
C LYS A 2 -3.23 3.63 -8.13
N ILE A 3 -2.56 2.52 -8.42
CA ILE A 3 -2.22 1.49 -7.44
C ILE A 3 -0.70 1.46 -7.28
N ALA A 4 -0.21 1.54 -6.05
CA ALA A 4 1.20 1.32 -5.74
C ALA A 4 1.43 -0.12 -5.30
N LEU A 5 2.39 -0.81 -5.90
CA LEU A 5 2.93 -2.06 -5.40
C LEU A 5 4.23 -1.77 -4.65
N ILE A 6 4.33 -2.24 -3.41
CA ILE A 6 5.50 -2.06 -2.56
C ILE A 6 5.88 -3.39 -1.91
N ASN A 7 6.98 -4.00 -2.34
CA ASN A 7 7.54 -5.18 -1.68
C ASN A 7 8.57 -4.78 -0.61
N GLU A 8 8.65 -5.52 0.47
CA GLU A 8 9.78 -5.41 1.40
C GLU A 8 10.97 -6.27 0.94
N ASN A 9 12.16 -5.98 1.46
CA ASN A 9 13.42 -6.52 0.99
C ASN A 9 13.52 -8.06 0.99
N SER A 10 13.00 -8.74 2.02
CA SER A 10 13.09 -10.21 2.10
C SER A 10 12.23 -10.93 1.05
N GLN A 11 11.30 -10.23 0.43
CA GLN A 11 10.41 -10.77 -0.60
C GLN A 11 10.62 -10.14 -1.99
N ALA A 12 11.69 -9.37 -2.16
CA ALA A 12 12.01 -8.68 -3.41
C ALA A 12 12.05 -9.59 -4.64
N ALA A 13 12.61 -10.80 -4.51
CA ALA A 13 12.67 -11.79 -5.58
C ALA A 13 11.31 -12.24 -6.14
N LYS A 14 10.21 -11.97 -5.42
CA LYS A 14 8.85 -12.32 -5.84
C LYS A 14 8.09 -11.14 -6.48
N ASN A 15 8.72 -9.97 -6.54
CA ASN A 15 8.08 -8.75 -7.04
C ASN A 15 7.48 -8.96 -8.44
N GLY A 16 8.21 -9.55 -9.37
CA GLY A 16 7.72 -9.81 -10.73
C GLY A 16 6.45 -10.65 -10.77
N ILE A 17 6.40 -11.76 -10.04
CA ILE A 17 5.22 -12.64 -9.97
C ILE A 17 4.02 -11.89 -9.40
N ILE A 18 4.23 -11.07 -8.36
CA ILE A 18 3.17 -10.29 -7.72
C ILE A 18 2.68 -9.19 -8.67
N TYR A 19 3.60 -8.50 -9.33
CA TYR A 19 3.29 -7.45 -10.30
C TYR A 19 2.48 -7.99 -11.47
N ASP A 20 2.88 -9.11 -12.05
CA ASP A 20 2.19 -9.75 -13.18
C ASP A 20 0.78 -10.19 -12.78
N ALA A 21 0.61 -10.80 -11.60
CA ALA A 21 -0.69 -11.18 -11.10
C ALA A 21 -1.60 -9.95 -10.86
N LEU A 22 -1.04 -8.86 -10.31
CA LEU A 22 -1.78 -7.63 -10.06
C LEU A 22 -2.22 -6.95 -11.36
N THR A 23 -1.30 -6.77 -12.30
CA THR A 23 -1.58 -6.11 -13.59
C THR A 23 -2.57 -6.90 -14.43
N SER A 24 -2.48 -8.23 -14.43
CA SER A 24 -3.44 -9.10 -15.15
C SER A 24 -4.91 -8.87 -14.76
N VAL A 25 -5.13 -8.39 -13.53
CA VAL A 25 -6.47 -8.05 -13.02
C VAL A 25 -6.78 -6.58 -13.24
N THR A 26 -5.87 -5.69 -12.85
CA THR A 26 -6.11 -4.24 -12.83
C THR A 26 -6.23 -3.63 -14.22
N ASP A 27 -5.59 -4.19 -15.23
CA ASP A 27 -5.71 -3.75 -16.63
C ASP A 27 -7.15 -3.87 -17.14
N LYS A 28 -7.88 -4.90 -16.71
CA LYS A 28 -9.31 -5.10 -17.07
C LYS A 28 -10.20 -3.98 -16.54
N HIS A 29 -9.75 -3.27 -15.49
CA HIS A 29 -10.44 -2.14 -14.88
C HIS A 29 -9.92 -0.77 -15.36
N GLY A 30 -8.88 -0.76 -16.21
CA GLY A 30 -8.21 0.48 -16.64
C GLY A 30 -7.45 1.17 -15.49
N TYR A 31 -6.99 0.43 -14.49
CA TYR A 31 -6.19 0.97 -13.39
C TYR A 31 -4.71 1.00 -13.78
N GLN A 32 -3.96 1.90 -13.18
CA GLN A 32 -2.52 2.01 -13.40
C GLN A 32 -1.77 1.48 -12.19
N VAL A 33 -0.83 0.56 -12.41
CA VAL A 33 0.03 0.02 -11.35
C VAL A 33 1.41 0.64 -11.45
N PHE A 34 1.84 1.29 -10.36
CA PHE A 34 3.19 1.83 -10.19
C PHE A 34 3.96 0.90 -9.24
N ASN A 35 4.97 0.24 -9.77
CA ASN A 35 5.77 -0.71 -9.00
C ASN A 35 6.93 0.02 -8.32
N TYR A 36 6.76 0.43 -7.08
CA TYR A 36 7.77 1.13 -6.28
C TYR A 36 8.91 0.22 -5.78
N GLY A 37 8.87 -1.06 -6.10
CA GLY A 37 9.91 -2.03 -5.72
C GLY A 37 9.49 -2.82 -4.47
N MET A 38 10.39 -3.64 -3.87
CA MET A 38 11.75 -3.85 -4.40
C MET A 38 11.74 -4.91 -5.51
N TYR A 39 12.55 -4.69 -6.54
CA TYR A 39 12.67 -5.64 -7.67
C TYR A 39 13.75 -6.71 -7.43
N GLY A 40 14.74 -6.39 -6.64
CA GLY A 40 15.87 -7.26 -6.31
C GLY A 40 16.57 -6.79 -5.05
N THR A 41 17.60 -7.52 -4.61
CA THR A 41 18.33 -7.21 -3.37
C THR A 41 19.58 -6.37 -3.59
N GLU A 42 20.12 -6.32 -4.82
CA GLU A 42 21.33 -5.58 -5.17
C GLU A 42 20.97 -4.29 -5.93
N GLY A 43 21.57 -3.16 -5.52
CA GLY A 43 21.43 -1.88 -6.21
C GLY A 43 20.11 -1.15 -5.99
N GLU A 44 19.22 -1.70 -5.17
CA GLU A 44 17.92 -1.09 -4.83
C GLU A 44 17.90 -0.58 -3.39
N SER A 45 17.05 0.40 -3.11
CA SER A 45 16.78 0.81 -1.72
C SER A 45 16.26 -0.37 -0.91
N GLN A 46 16.83 -0.56 0.29
CA GLN A 46 16.44 -1.66 1.17
C GLN A 46 15.14 -1.31 1.91
N LEU A 47 14.02 -1.53 1.27
CA LEU A 47 12.72 -1.26 1.87
C LEU A 47 12.35 -2.37 2.87
N THR A 48 12.46 -2.07 4.15
CA THR A 48 11.91 -2.92 5.21
C THR A 48 10.39 -2.77 5.25
N TYR A 49 9.69 -3.71 5.92
CA TYR A 49 8.22 -3.59 6.09
C TYR A 49 7.82 -2.32 6.87
N VAL A 50 8.71 -1.76 7.69
CA VAL A 50 8.48 -0.50 8.41
C VAL A 50 8.53 0.68 7.44
N GLN A 51 9.53 0.72 6.56
CA GLN A 51 9.62 1.73 5.50
C GLN A 51 8.43 1.64 4.53
N ASN A 52 7.95 0.44 4.22
CA ASN A 52 6.73 0.28 3.42
C ASN A 52 5.52 0.97 4.07
N GLY A 53 5.42 0.95 5.41
CA GLY A 53 4.35 1.63 6.14
C GLY A 53 4.39 3.15 5.94
N LEU A 54 5.55 3.76 6.12
CA LEU A 54 5.73 5.19 5.91
C LEU A 54 5.54 5.58 4.44
N LEU A 55 6.11 4.81 3.52
CA LEU A 55 5.98 5.03 2.09
C LEU A 55 4.51 4.98 1.64
N ALA A 56 3.75 3.99 2.10
CA ALA A 56 2.32 3.89 1.81
C ALA A 56 1.55 5.14 2.27
N SER A 57 1.83 5.64 3.49
CA SER A 57 1.21 6.86 4.01
C SER A 57 1.56 8.09 3.16
N ILE A 58 2.80 8.23 2.74
CA ILE A 58 3.25 9.31 1.85
C ILE A 58 2.50 9.24 0.51
N LEU A 59 2.47 8.08 -0.14
CA LEU A 59 1.83 7.91 -1.44
C LEU A 59 0.33 8.21 -1.41
N LEU A 60 -0.37 7.72 -0.40
CA LEU A 60 -1.81 7.92 -0.23
C LEU A 60 -2.16 9.37 0.13
N THR A 61 -1.38 9.98 1.03
CA THR A 61 -1.61 11.37 1.47
C THR A 61 -1.37 12.37 0.35
N THR A 62 -0.35 12.15 -0.48
CA THR A 62 0.00 13.03 -1.62
C THR A 62 -0.76 12.70 -2.90
N LYS A 63 -1.67 11.73 -2.88
CA LYS A 63 -2.39 11.25 -4.07
C LYS A 63 -1.48 10.70 -5.18
N ALA A 64 -0.26 10.34 -4.84
CA ALA A 64 0.61 9.59 -5.76
C ALA A 64 0.05 8.18 -6.03
N ALA A 65 -0.71 7.64 -5.07
CA ALA A 65 -1.52 6.43 -5.24
C ALA A 65 -2.89 6.60 -4.58
N ASP A 66 -3.89 5.87 -5.08
CA ASP A 66 -5.23 5.75 -4.50
C ASP A 66 -5.34 4.50 -3.62
N PHE A 67 -4.56 3.47 -3.94
CA PHE A 67 -4.53 2.19 -3.23
C PHE A 67 -3.10 1.63 -3.19
N VAL A 68 -2.76 0.93 -2.09
CA VAL A 68 -1.45 0.28 -1.92
C VAL A 68 -1.62 -1.22 -1.78
N VAL A 69 -0.90 -1.98 -2.59
CA VAL A 69 -0.68 -3.42 -2.42
C VAL A 69 0.72 -3.62 -1.87
N THR A 70 0.84 -4.32 -0.76
CA THR A 70 2.12 -4.61 -0.11
C THR A 70 2.11 -5.98 0.56
N GLY A 71 3.20 -6.34 1.18
CA GLY A 71 3.31 -7.54 1.97
C GLY A 71 4.72 -7.73 2.54
N CYS A 72 4.82 -8.70 3.41
CA CYS A 72 6.08 -9.21 3.92
C CYS A 72 6.01 -10.74 4.00
N GLY A 73 6.95 -11.40 4.63
CA GLY A 73 6.91 -12.86 4.74
C GLY A 73 5.57 -13.41 5.23
N THR A 74 4.99 -12.83 6.25
CA THR A 74 3.68 -13.23 6.83
C THR A 74 2.53 -12.29 6.45
N GLY A 75 2.80 -11.13 5.90
CA GLY A 75 1.84 -10.05 5.66
C GLY A 75 1.45 -9.26 6.91
N VAL A 76 1.56 -9.85 8.10
CA VAL A 76 1.10 -9.22 9.36
C VAL A 76 1.98 -8.03 9.75
N GLY A 77 3.31 -8.15 9.64
CA GLY A 77 4.23 -7.06 9.96
C GLY A 77 3.99 -5.84 9.08
N ALA A 78 3.82 -6.04 7.78
CA ALA A 78 3.49 -4.95 6.85
C ALA A 78 2.14 -4.31 7.18
N MET A 79 1.09 -5.10 7.47
CA MET A 79 -0.21 -4.57 7.89
C MET A 79 -0.10 -3.70 9.14
N LEU A 80 0.63 -4.14 10.16
CA LEU A 80 0.85 -3.37 11.40
C LEU A 80 1.59 -2.06 11.12
N ALA A 81 2.66 -2.13 10.32
CA ALA A 81 3.44 -0.96 9.95
C ALA A 81 2.60 0.07 9.19
N LEU A 82 1.85 -0.36 8.18
CA LEU A 82 0.97 0.54 7.42
C LEU A 82 -0.06 1.23 8.32
N ASN A 83 -0.72 0.46 9.19
CA ASN A 83 -1.70 1.01 10.13
C ASN A 83 -1.09 1.86 11.26
N SER A 84 0.22 1.96 11.37
CA SER A 84 0.91 2.85 12.33
C SER A 84 1.05 4.28 11.82
N PHE A 85 0.71 4.56 10.57
CA PHE A 85 0.83 5.89 9.96
C PHE A 85 -0.54 6.50 9.59
N PRO A 86 -0.65 7.84 9.57
CA PRO A 86 -1.90 8.53 9.22
C PRO A 86 -2.30 8.26 7.77
N GLY A 87 -3.60 8.38 7.50
CA GLY A 87 -4.15 8.26 6.15
C GLY A 87 -4.24 6.83 5.61
N VAL A 88 -3.76 5.82 6.33
CA VAL A 88 -3.76 4.42 5.89
C VAL A 88 -4.82 3.60 6.63
N THR A 89 -5.57 2.80 5.89
CA THR A 89 -6.43 1.73 6.42
C THR A 89 -6.08 0.47 5.65
N CYS A 90 -5.20 -0.32 6.26
CA CYS A 90 -4.66 -1.53 5.65
C CYS A 90 -5.35 -2.77 6.20
N GLY A 91 -5.91 -3.57 5.29
CA GLY A 91 -6.36 -4.93 5.58
C GLY A 91 -5.26 -5.97 5.37
N PHE A 92 -5.60 -7.20 5.71
CA PHE A 92 -4.79 -8.38 5.46
C PHE A 92 -5.63 -9.38 4.67
N ALA A 93 -5.03 -10.04 3.68
CA ALA A 93 -5.65 -11.16 3.01
C ALA A 93 -4.61 -12.23 2.64
N SER A 94 -4.90 -13.47 2.95
CA SER A 94 -4.17 -14.67 2.50
C SER A 94 -4.99 -15.51 1.51
N GLU A 95 -6.28 -15.18 1.37
CA GLU A 95 -7.22 -15.85 0.48
C GLU A 95 -8.23 -14.86 -0.14
N PRO A 96 -8.87 -15.24 -1.25
CA PRO A 96 -9.78 -14.35 -1.99
C PRO A 96 -10.98 -13.83 -1.18
N THR A 97 -11.52 -14.65 -0.27
CA THR A 97 -12.67 -14.29 0.56
C THR A 97 -12.33 -13.14 1.52
N GLU A 98 -11.13 -13.18 2.13
CA GLU A 98 -10.65 -12.11 3.01
C GLU A 98 -10.51 -10.79 2.26
N ALA A 99 -9.96 -10.83 1.03
CA ALA A 99 -9.81 -9.64 0.19
C ALA A 99 -11.18 -9.02 -0.19
N TYR A 100 -12.16 -9.85 -0.56
CA TYR A 100 -13.51 -9.39 -0.86
C TYR A 100 -14.18 -8.77 0.36
N LEU A 101 -14.17 -9.45 1.50
CA LEU A 101 -14.80 -8.95 2.72
C LEU A 101 -14.14 -7.65 3.21
N PHE A 102 -12.81 -7.56 3.16
CA PHE A 102 -12.12 -6.31 3.47
C PHE A 102 -12.54 -5.17 2.54
N SER A 103 -12.55 -5.43 1.23
CA SER A 103 -12.98 -4.46 0.22
C SER A 103 -14.40 -3.96 0.49
N GLN A 104 -15.34 -4.87 0.73
CA GLN A 104 -16.75 -4.51 0.84
C GLN A 104 -17.14 -3.95 2.22
N ILE A 105 -16.59 -4.48 3.31
CA ILE A 105 -16.98 -4.08 4.68
C ILE A 105 -16.16 -2.87 5.14
N ASN A 106 -14.84 -2.92 4.98
CA ASN A 106 -13.94 -1.94 5.55
C ASN A 106 -13.65 -0.77 4.59
N GLY A 107 -13.66 -1.02 3.27
CA GLY A 107 -13.42 0.01 2.27
C GLY A 107 -12.08 0.71 2.48
N GLY A 108 -11.03 -0.03 2.85
CA GLY A 108 -9.71 0.53 3.12
C GLY A 108 -8.96 0.92 1.85
N ASN A 109 -7.77 1.47 2.01
CA ASN A 109 -6.93 1.96 0.92
C ASN A 109 -5.57 1.24 0.79
N ALA A 110 -5.38 0.15 1.52
CA ALA A 110 -4.20 -0.70 1.40
C ALA A 110 -4.53 -2.16 1.73
N LEU A 111 -3.84 -3.10 1.07
CA LEU A 111 -3.92 -4.51 1.38
C LEU A 111 -2.51 -5.10 1.55
N SER A 112 -2.31 -5.81 2.65
CA SER A 112 -1.10 -6.58 2.92
C SER A 112 -1.34 -8.07 2.73
N ILE A 113 -0.43 -8.72 2.00
CA ILE A 113 -0.51 -10.13 1.61
C ILE A 113 0.73 -10.87 2.14
N PRO A 114 0.61 -12.15 2.57
CA PRO A 114 1.78 -12.96 2.89
C PRO A 114 2.52 -13.37 1.62
N PHE A 115 3.78 -12.94 1.48
CA PHE A 115 4.60 -13.26 0.32
C PHE A 115 5.58 -14.42 0.55
N ALA A 116 5.65 -14.98 1.78
CA ALA A 116 6.38 -16.22 2.08
C ALA A 116 5.45 -17.30 2.59
N LYS A 117 4.63 -17.00 3.59
CA LYS A 117 3.65 -17.95 4.14
C LYS A 117 2.62 -18.30 3.07
N GLY A 118 2.52 -19.60 2.73
CA GLY A 118 1.60 -20.07 1.70
C GLY A 118 2.01 -19.75 0.26
N PHE A 119 3.19 -19.17 0.05
CA PHE A 119 3.72 -18.84 -1.27
C PHE A 119 4.52 -20.02 -1.82
N GLY A 120 3.85 -20.89 -2.53
CA GLY A 120 4.42 -22.09 -3.13
C GLY A 120 3.96 -22.25 -4.59
N TRP A 121 3.93 -23.50 -5.05
CA TRP A 121 3.42 -23.84 -6.38
C TRP A 121 1.97 -23.38 -6.53
N GLY A 122 1.68 -22.60 -7.58
CA GLY A 122 0.36 -22.01 -7.81
C GLY A 122 0.11 -20.71 -7.02
N ALA A 123 1.14 -20.10 -6.42
CA ALA A 123 0.98 -18.84 -5.69
C ALA A 123 0.43 -17.71 -6.57
N GLU A 124 0.83 -17.66 -7.85
CA GLU A 124 0.35 -16.70 -8.84
C GLU A 124 -1.16 -16.81 -9.09
N LEU A 125 -1.70 -18.02 -9.02
CA LEU A 125 -3.16 -18.26 -9.16
C LEU A 125 -3.90 -17.72 -7.95
N ASN A 126 -3.40 -17.97 -6.73
CA ASN A 126 -4.01 -17.44 -5.51
C ASN A 126 -3.95 -15.91 -5.47
N LEU A 127 -2.81 -15.32 -5.85
CA LEU A 127 -2.67 -13.86 -5.96
C LEU A 127 -3.67 -13.25 -6.95
N THR A 128 -3.80 -13.82 -8.13
CA THR A 128 -4.78 -13.39 -9.14
C THR A 128 -6.19 -13.42 -8.57
N LEU A 129 -6.59 -14.51 -7.93
CA LEU A 129 -7.91 -14.63 -7.30
C LEU A 129 -8.12 -13.64 -6.15
N ILE A 130 -7.09 -13.36 -5.34
CA ILE A 130 -7.13 -12.33 -4.30
C ILE A 130 -7.40 -10.96 -4.93
N PHE A 131 -6.66 -10.59 -5.99
CA PHE A 131 -6.83 -9.29 -6.66
C PHE A 131 -8.16 -9.19 -7.41
N GLU A 132 -8.61 -10.26 -8.05
CA GLU A 132 -9.94 -10.30 -8.68
C GLU A 132 -11.05 -10.04 -7.64
N ARG A 133 -10.94 -10.59 -6.44
CA ARG A 133 -11.92 -10.38 -5.38
C ARG A 133 -11.79 -9.02 -4.71
N LEU A 134 -10.58 -8.51 -4.56
CA LEU A 134 -10.32 -7.17 -4.02
C LEU A 134 -10.99 -6.08 -4.88
N PHE A 135 -10.87 -6.19 -6.19
CA PHE A 135 -11.35 -5.19 -7.16
C PHE A 135 -12.65 -5.59 -7.87
N ALA A 136 -13.34 -6.64 -7.42
CA ALA A 136 -14.57 -7.14 -8.05
C ALA A 136 -15.69 -6.09 -8.12
N GLU A 137 -15.79 -5.24 -7.11
CA GLU A 137 -16.82 -4.22 -6.94
C GLU A 137 -16.23 -2.95 -6.32
N PRO A 138 -16.91 -1.79 -6.43
CA PRO A 138 -16.48 -0.59 -5.70
C PRO A 138 -16.34 -0.86 -4.20
N MET A 139 -15.25 -0.36 -3.61
CA MET A 139 -14.97 -0.59 -2.19
C MET A 139 -16.02 0.04 -1.28
N GLY A 140 -16.30 -0.62 -0.16
CA GLY A 140 -17.31 -0.16 0.80
C GLY A 140 -18.76 -0.41 0.36
N GLY A 141 -18.98 -1.34 -0.56
CA GLY A 141 -20.31 -1.70 -1.04
C GLY A 141 -21.20 -2.45 -0.03
N GLY A 142 -20.61 -2.88 1.08
CA GLY A 142 -21.29 -3.61 2.16
C GLY A 142 -21.35 -5.13 1.93
N TYR A 143 -21.25 -5.89 3.03
CA TYR A 143 -21.50 -7.32 3.01
C TYR A 143 -22.19 -7.81 4.31
N PRO A 144 -23.43 -8.39 4.20
CA PRO A 144 -24.25 -8.35 3.00
C PRO A 144 -24.62 -6.91 2.59
N LYS A 145 -25.10 -6.70 1.38
CA LYS A 145 -25.33 -5.35 0.79
C LYS A 145 -26.21 -4.44 1.67
N GLU A 146 -27.14 -5.00 2.44
CA GLU A 146 -28.02 -4.28 3.36
C GLU A 146 -27.23 -3.63 4.52
N ARG A 147 -25.99 -4.07 4.75
CA ARG A 147 -25.12 -3.53 5.80
C ARG A 147 -24.25 -2.36 5.33
N ALA A 148 -24.29 -1.99 4.05
CA ALA A 148 -23.44 -0.95 3.49
C ALA A 148 -23.48 0.38 4.28
N ILE A 149 -24.68 0.88 4.63
CA ILE A 149 -24.83 2.16 5.34
C ILE A 149 -24.15 2.17 6.72
N PRO A 150 -24.41 1.20 7.64
CA PRO A 150 -23.75 1.17 8.94
C PRO A 150 -22.24 0.90 8.83
N GLU A 151 -21.78 0.10 7.86
CA GLU A 151 -20.37 -0.18 7.65
C GLU A 151 -19.61 1.05 7.15
N GLN A 152 -20.13 1.75 6.16
CA GLN A 152 -19.59 3.03 5.69
C GLN A 152 -19.57 4.10 6.78
N ARG A 153 -20.61 4.14 7.64
CA ARG A 153 -20.62 5.05 8.79
C ARG A 153 -19.46 4.73 9.74
N ASN A 154 -19.25 3.47 10.07
CA ASN A 154 -18.17 3.04 10.96
C ASN A 154 -16.78 3.33 10.35
N ALA A 155 -16.60 3.11 9.04
CA ALA A 155 -15.38 3.46 8.35
C ALA A 155 -15.08 4.99 8.41
N ARG A 156 -16.10 5.84 8.25
CA ARG A 156 -15.94 7.30 8.43
C ARG A 156 -15.56 7.66 9.85
N ILE A 157 -16.25 7.09 10.87
CA ILE A 157 -15.92 7.34 12.28
C ILE A 157 -14.47 6.94 12.57
N LEU A 158 -14.03 5.77 12.09
CA LEU A 158 -12.64 5.32 12.26
C LEU A 158 -11.64 6.29 11.59
N SER A 159 -11.96 6.77 10.38
CA SER A 159 -11.15 7.76 9.69
C SER A 159 -11.04 9.08 10.46
N ASP A 160 -12.15 9.56 11.06
CA ASP A 160 -12.16 10.80 11.84
C ASP A 160 -11.40 10.63 13.17
N LEU A 161 -11.51 9.48 13.83
CA LEU A 161 -10.72 9.15 15.02
C LEU A 161 -9.23 9.12 14.70
N LYS A 162 -8.82 8.59 13.55
CA LYS A 162 -7.43 8.61 13.12
C LYS A 162 -6.86 10.03 12.97
N LYS A 163 -7.64 11.00 12.53
CA LYS A 163 -7.22 12.42 12.48
C LYS A 163 -6.92 13.01 13.87
N ILE A 164 -7.51 12.45 14.92
CA ILE A 164 -7.29 12.87 16.31
C ILE A 164 -6.12 12.13 16.94
N THR A 165 -5.98 10.83 16.65
CA THR A 165 -5.03 9.93 17.32
C THR A 165 -3.65 9.91 16.65
N TYR A 166 -3.56 10.31 15.38
CA TYR A 166 -2.29 10.39 14.66
C TYR A 166 -1.79 11.83 14.56
N ARG A 167 -0.49 11.98 14.57
CA ARG A 167 0.18 13.24 14.23
C ARG A 167 0.04 13.52 12.73
N ASP A 168 0.18 14.78 12.36
CA ASP A 168 0.31 15.19 10.96
C ASP A 168 1.53 14.51 10.29
N LEU A 169 1.35 14.05 9.05
CA LEU A 169 2.39 13.28 8.36
C LEU A 169 3.64 14.12 8.08
N LEU A 170 3.50 15.41 7.75
CA LEU A 170 4.65 16.30 7.54
C LEU A 170 5.47 16.46 8.83
N ALA A 171 4.80 16.56 9.98
CA ALA A 171 5.47 16.60 11.26
C ALA A 171 6.20 15.28 11.56
N ILE A 172 5.59 14.14 11.22
CA ILE A 172 6.21 12.82 11.37
C ILE A 172 7.49 12.73 10.53
N VAL A 173 7.44 13.03 9.24
CA VAL A 173 8.60 12.91 8.35
C VAL A 173 9.73 13.89 8.68
N LYS A 174 9.42 15.00 9.34
CA LYS A 174 10.45 15.93 9.85
C LYS A 174 11.14 15.44 11.12
N ASP A 175 10.43 14.68 11.96
CA ASP A 175 10.91 14.23 13.27
C ASP A 175 11.59 12.85 13.23
N ILE A 176 11.33 12.03 12.22
CA ILE A 176 11.97 10.71 12.10
C ILE A 176 13.44 10.86 11.72
N ASP A 177 14.20 9.79 11.89
CA ASP A 177 15.58 9.68 11.41
C ASP A 177 15.65 10.02 9.92
N GLN A 178 16.48 11.02 9.55
CA GLN A 178 16.54 11.53 8.19
C GLN A 178 17.32 10.60 7.25
N ASP A 179 18.25 9.81 7.76
CA ASP A 179 18.95 8.80 6.97
C ASP A 179 17.99 7.67 6.60
N PHE A 180 17.13 7.24 7.55
CA PHE A 180 16.04 6.29 7.30
C PHE A 180 15.05 6.81 6.25
N LEU A 181 14.64 8.07 6.33
CA LEU A 181 13.77 8.70 5.33
C LEU A 181 14.45 8.76 3.96
N LYS A 182 15.69 9.26 3.93
CA LYS A 182 16.46 9.44 2.70
C LYS A 182 16.72 8.11 1.99
N GLU A 183 17.10 7.06 2.73
CA GLU A 183 17.26 5.72 2.17
C GLU A 183 15.98 5.26 1.45
N MET A 184 14.81 5.39 2.09
CA MET A 184 13.53 4.97 1.55
C MET A 184 13.16 5.70 0.26
N ILE A 185 13.35 7.04 0.20
CA ILE A 185 12.93 7.87 -0.95
C ILE A 185 14.00 8.02 -2.03
N SER A 186 15.22 7.49 -1.82
CA SER A 186 16.33 7.62 -2.78
C SER A 186 16.23 6.67 -3.96
N GLY A 187 15.38 5.65 -3.91
CA GLY A 187 15.18 4.68 -4.97
C GLY A 187 14.79 5.33 -6.30
N ALA A 188 15.27 4.76 -7.42
CA ALA A 188 14.98 5.27 -8.75
C ALA A 188 13.47 5.30 -9.03
N HIS A 189 12.76 4.23 -8.68
CA HIS A 189 11.32 4.11 -8.89
C HIS A 189 10.50 5.08 -8.04
N PHE A 190 10.95 5.35 -6.79
CA PHE A 190 10.30 6.41 -5.99
C PHE A 190 10.41 7.75 -6.72
N LYS A 191 11.60 8.14 -7.14
CA LYS A 191 11.82 9.43 -7.82
C LYS A 191 11.02 9.54 -9.12
N GLU A 192 11.01 8.48 -9.92
CA GLU A 192 10.29 8.45 -11.19
C GLU A 192 8.77 8.57 -10.98
N TYR A 193 8.19 7.69 -10.17
CA TYR A 193 6.73 7.61 -10.08
C TYR A 193 6.13 8.62 -9.12
N PHE A 194 6.79 8.88 -7.99
CA PHE A 194 6.26 9.77 -6.98
C PHE A 194 6.10 11.19 -7.50
N PHE A 195 7.19 11.79 -8.02
CA PHE A 195 7.13 13.17 -8.48
C PHE A 195 6.30 13.37 -9.75
N ALA A 196 6.06 12.32 -10.53
CA ALA A 196 5.15 12.37 -11.68
C ALA A 196 3.67 12.30 -11.28
N ASN A 197 3.33 11.75 -10.10
CA ASN A 197 1.96 11.44 -9.72
C ASN A 197 1.45 12.17 -8.48
N ALA A 198 2.34 12.67 -7.61
CA ALA A 198 1.96 13.35 -6.37
C ALA A 198 1.36 14.73 -6.63
N GLU A 199 0.30 15.08 -5.90
CA GLU A 199 -0.24 16.42 -5.89
C GLU A 199 0.70 17.39 -5.15
N PRO A 200 0.93 18.61 -5.66
CA PRO A 200 1.81 19.59 -5.00
C PRO A 200 1.36 19.88 -3.57
N SER A 201 2.29 19.78 -2.61
CA SER A 201 2.03 20.04 -1.20
C SER A 201 3.34 20.36 -0.45
N GLU A 202 3.25 20.87 0.78
CA GLU A 202 4.42 21.09 1.64
C GLU A 202 5.18 19.78 1.90
N LEU A 203 4.48 18.66 2.02
CA LEU A 203 5.09 17.34 2.18
C LEU A 203 5.94 16.98 0.95
N VAL A 204 5.41 17.17 -0.26
CA VAL A 204 6.16 16.89 -1.51
C VAL A 204 7.38 17.80 -1.62
N ALA A 205 7.25 19.10 -1.30
CA ALA A 205 8.37 20.04 -1.31
C ALA A 205 9.45 19.63 -0.29
N TYR A 206 9.06 19.21 0.91
CA TYR A 206 9.99 18.73 1.93
C TYR A 206 10.76 17.49 1.48
N LEU A 207 10.05 16.47 0.97
CA LEU A 207 10.69 15.23 0.48
C LEU A 207 11.68 15.53 -0.66
N LYS A 208 11.36 16.49 -1.53
CA LYS A 208 12.30 16.93 -2.57
C LYS A 208 13.55 17.56 -1.96
N SER A 209 13.40 18.42 -0.96
CA SER A 209 14.55 19.06 -0.28
C SER A 209 15.47 18.06 0.42
N VAL A 210 14.92 16.96 0.98
CA VAL A 210 15.72 15.88 1.59
C VAL A 210 16.58 15.15 0.54
N LEU A 211 16.10 15.01 -0.68
CA LEU A 211 16.85 14.38 -1.77
C LEU A 211 17.93 15.27 -2.38
N GLU A 212 17.86 16.59 -2.16
CA GLU A 212 18.82 17.58 -2.68
C GLU A 212 19.99 17.83 -1.70
N GLN A 213 19.90 17.33 -0.46
CA GLN A 213 20.96 17.38 0.57
C GLN A 213 21.92 16.20 0.43
#